data_32b9b67ed0b71ba6a2db4a008fab720f
#
_entry.id   32b9b67ed0b71ba6a2db4a008fab720f
#
_cell.length_a   1.000
_cell.length_b   1.000
_cell.length_c   1.000
_cell.angle_alpha   90.00
_cell.angle_beta   90.00
_cell.angle_gamma   90.00
#
_symmetry.space_group_name_H-M   'P 1'
#
loop_
_entity.id
_entity.type
_entity.pdbx_description
1 polymer ?
#
loop_
_entity_poly.entity_id
_entity_poly.type
_entity_poly.pdbx_seq_one_letter_code
_entity_poly.pdbx_strand_id
1 'polypeptide(L)' 'MRVEHHWWNGDVRIARRDVFVRTDGSVWEVEAQMGGPDGKSKVQNCPGRASAMILADAWRGPRWQWREI' A
#
# COMPACT_ATOMS: atom_id res chain seq x y z
N MET A 1 12.13 5.86 -6.56
CA MET A 1 11.79 5.28 -5.24
C MET A 1 11.82 3.78 -5.31
N ARG A 2 12.27 3.14 -4.25
CA ARG A 2 12.21 1.68 -4.13
C ARG A 2 10.99 1.28 -3.32
N VAL A 3 10.43 0.11 -3.63
CA VAL A 3 9.34 -0.48 -2.86
C VAL A 3 9.94 -1.14 -1.62
N GLU A 4 9.52 -0.69 -0.44
CA GLU A 4 9.90 -1.30 0.83
C GLU A 4 8.93 -2.40 1.24
N HIS A 5 7.63 -2.18 0.98
CA HIS A 5 6.58 -3.14 1.29
C HIS A 5 5.52 -3.10 0.21
N HIS A 6 4.98 -4.27 -0.10
CA HIS A 6 3.86 -4.40 -1.03
C HIS A 6 2.93 -5.50 -0.50
N TRP A 7 1.69 -5.12 -0.22
CA TRP A 7 0.66 -6.07 0.21
C TRP A 7 -0.46 -6.10 -0.81
N TRP A 8 -1.11 -7.25 -0.93
CA TRP A 8 -2.33 -7.41 -1.70
C TRP A 8 -3.39 -8.12 -0.87
N ASN A 9 -4.66 -7.97 -1.24
CA ASN A 9 -5.79 -8.44 -0.43
C ASN A 9 -6.00 -9.96 -0.43
N GLY A 10 -5.17 -10.72 -1.09
CA GLY A 10 -5.08 -12.17 -0.92
C GLY A 10 -6.18 -13.02 -1.53
N ASP A 11 -7.12 -12.43 -2.27
CA ASP A 11 -8.26 -13.17 -2.82
C ASP A 11 -8.50 -12.79 -4.27
N VAL A 12 -8.36 -13.77 -5.17
CA VAL A 12 -8.56 -13.56 -6.61
C VAL A 12 -10.03 -13.46 -7.01
N ARG A 13 -10.94 -13.79 -6.10
CA ARG A 13 -12.39 -13.76 -6.37
C ARG A 13 -13.01 -12.39 -6.14
N ILE A 14 -12.26 -11.46 -5.56
CA ILE A 14 -12.70 -10.09 -5.30
C ILE A 14 -11.80 -9.13 -6.05
N ALA A 15 -12.24 -7.88 -6.20
CA ALA A 15 -11.45 -6.84 -6.86
C ALA A 15 -10.08 -6.71 -6.17
N ARG A 16 -9.02 -6.74 -6.97
CA ARG A 16 -7.66 -6.66 -6.44
C ARG A 16 -7.41 -5.33 -5.78
N ARG A 17 -6.81 -5.38 -4.61
CA ARG A 17 -6.35 -4.20 -3.90
C ARG A 17 -4.90 -4.40 -3.50
N ASP A 18 -4.12 -3.35 -3.66
CA ASP A 18 -2.70 -3.36 -3.33
C ASP A 18 -2.40 -2.13 -2.49
N VAL A 19 -1.47 -2.28 -1.54
CA VAL A 19 -0.91 -1.16 -0.77
C VAL A 19 0.60 -1.27 -0.86
N PHE A 20 1.23 -0.14 -1.22
CA PHE A 20 2.69 -0.04 -1.35
C PHE A 20 3.23 0.96 -0.36
N VAL A 21 4.40 0.68 0.18
CA VAL A 21 5.22 1.65 0.88
C VAL A 21 6.52 1.79 0.10
N ARG A 22 6.81 3.02 -0.33
CA ARG A 22 8.01 3.33 -1.12
C ARG A 22 8.82 4.43 -0.45
N THR A 23 10.10 4.44 -0.71
CA THR A 23 10.98 5.50 -0.24
C THR A 23 12.16 5.70 -1.19
N ASP A 24 12.67 6.93 -1.22
CA ASP A 24 13.96 7.25 -1.83
C ASP A 24 15.05 7.46 -0.78
N GLY A 25 14.72 7.17 0.50
CA GLY A 25 15.62 7.39 1.63
C GLY A 25 15.30 8.65 2.43
N SER A 26 14.67 9.64 1.80
CA SER A 26 14.31 10.92 2.45
C SER A 26 12.81 11.07 2.56
N VAL A 27 12.09 10.76 1.48
CA VAL A 27 10.64 10.87 1.41
C VAL A 27 10.05 9.47 1.45
N TRP A 28 8.94 9.32 2.17
CA TRP A 28 8.17 8.10 2.23
C TRP A 28 6.81 8.32 1.57
N GLU A 29 6.37 7.32 0.83
CA GLU A 29 5.14 7.40 0.06
C GLU A 29 4.33 6.13 0.28
N VAL A 30 3.03 6.29 0.50
CA VAL A 30 2.10 5.16 0.57
C VAL A 30 1.13 5.28 -0.58
N GLU A 31 0.95 4.20 -1.32
CA GLU A 31 -0.03 4.13 -2.41
C GLU A 31 -1.00 3.00 -2.17
N ALA A 32 -2.29 3.28 -2.37
CA ALA A 32 -3.33 2.25 -2.39
C ALA A 32 -3.92 2.18 -3.78
N GLN A 33 -3.90 0.99 -4.39
CA GLN A 33 -4.46 0.73 -5.71
C GLN A 33 -5.71 -0.13 -5.57
N MET A 34 -6.70 0.17 -6.39
CA MET A 34 -7.92 -0.62 -6.50
C MET A 34 -8.14 -1.00 -7.97
N GLY A 35 -8.15 -2.30 -8.26
CA GLY A 35 -8.28 -2.79 -9.62
C GLY A 35 -6.97 -2.93 -10.39
N GLY A 36 -5.84 -3.01 -9.67
CA GLY A 36 -4.51 -3.17 -10.27
C GLY A 36 -3.94 -1.87 -10.82
N PRO A 37 -2.86 -1.94 -11.63
CA PRO A 37 -2.16 -0.74 -12.11
C PRO A 37 -3.02 0.20 -12.95
N ASP A 38 -4.00 -0.34 -13.69
CA ASP A 38 -4.88 0.45 -14.55
C ASP A 38 -6.15 0.92 -13.83
N GLY A 39 -6.28 0.59 -12.55
CA GLY A 39 -7.42 0.99 -11.74
C GLY A 39 -7.20 2.33 -11.08
N LYS A 40 -7.99 2.58 -10.04
CA LYS A 40 -7.88 3.80 -9.25
C LYS A 40 -6.78 3.66 -8.21
N SER A 41 -6.11 4.76 -7.92
CA SER A 41 -5.12 4.78 -6.85
C SER A 41 -5.19 6.10 -6.09
N LYS A 42 -4.69 6.06 -4.86
CA LYS A 42 -4.44 7.25 -4.06
C LYS A 42 -3.03 7.15 -3.49
N VAL A 43 -2.37 8.28 -3.38
CA VAL A 43 -0.99 8.36 -2.93
C VAL A 43 -0.90 9.43 -1.86
N GLN A 44 -0.13 9.16 -0.82
CA GLN A 44 0.15 10.14 0.22
C GLN A 44 1.60 10.07 0.62
N ASN A 45 2.26 11.23 0.69
CA ASN A 45 3.61 11.36 1.22
C ASN A 45 3.56 11.41 2.74
N CYS A 46 4.56 10.80 3.35
CA CYS A 46 4.71 10.75 4.80
C CYS A 46 6.10 11.24 5.19
N PRO A 47 6.25 11.86 6.36
CA PRO A 47 7.54 12.42 6.78
C PRO A 47 8.59 11.37 7.15
N GLY A 48 8.18 10.13 7.44
CA GLY A 48 9.11 9.09 7.82
C GLY A 48 8.51 7.70 7.75
N ARG A 49 9.34 6.72 8.05
CA ARG A 49 8.94 5.31 7.96
C ARG A 49 7.77 4.99 8.89
N ALA A 50 7.83 5.47 10.15
CA ALA A 50 6.81 5.14 11.14
C ALA A 50 5.42 5.62 10.70
N SER A 51 5.32 6.87 10.23
CA SER A 51 4.03 7.39 9.75
C SER A 51 3.55 6.65 8.50
N ALA A 52 4.46 6.28 7.60
CA ALA A 52 4.09 5.52 6.42
C ALA A 52 3.54 4.14 6.79
N MET A 53 4.16 3.46 7.75
CA MET A 53 3.70 2.14 8.19
C MET A 53 2.34 2.22 8.89
N ILE A 54 2.12 3.25 9.70
CA ILE A 54 0.83 3.47 10.35
C ILE A 54 -0.25 3.70 9.30
N LEU A 55 0.02 4.55 8.31
CA LEU A 55 -0.94 4.83 7.24
C LEU A 55 -1.22 3.59 6.40
N ALA A 56 -0.19 2.84 6.04
CA ALA A 56 -0.35 1.60 5.28
C ALA A 56 -1.20 0.58 6.02
N ASP A 57 -1.02 0.47 7.34
CA ASP A 57 -1.84 -0.40 8.17
C ASP A 57 -3.30 0.05 8.17
N ALA A 58 -3.54 1.35 8.33
CA ALA A 58 -4.89 1.92 8.30
C ALA A 58 -5.58 1.67 6.96
N TRP A 59 -4.84 1.84 5.86
CA TRP A 59 -5.41 1.66 4.52
C TRP A 59 -5.68 0.20 4.17
N ARG A 60 -4.93 -0.75 4.77
CA ARG A 60 -5.25 -2.17 4.63
C ARG A 60 -6.53 -2.53 5.39
N GLY A 61 -6.68 -2.04 6.62
CA GLY A 61 -7.85 -2.31 7.44
C GLY A 61 -7.99 -3.79 7.80
N PRO A 62 -9.06 -4.16 8.53
CA PRO A 62 -9.24 -5.53 9.02
C PRO A 62 -10.06 -6.44 8.08
N ARG A 63 -10.52 -5.93 6.94
CA ARG A 63 -11.53 -6.60 6.13
C ARG A 63 -11.03 -7.85 5.39
N TRP A 64 -9.75 -7.83 4.94
CA TRP A 64 -9.17 -8.91 4.16
C TRP A 64 -7.92 -9.46 4.83
N GLN A 65 -7.55 -10.67 4.44
CA GLN A 65 -6.29 -11.26 4.87
C GLN A 65 -5.18 -10.84 3.92
N TRP A 66 -4.59 -9.70 4.20
CA TRP A 66 -3.53 -9.14 3.38
C TRP A 66 -2.28 -10.01 3.41
N ARG A 67 -1.67 -10.17 2.25
CA ARG A 67 -0.42 -10.89 2.10
C ARG A 67 0.65 -9.94 1.61
N GLU A 68 1.81 -10.01 2.24
CA GLU A 68 2.96 -9.26 1.76
C GLU A 68 3.67 -10.04 0.67
N ILE A 69 3.95 -9.36 -0.43
CA ILE A 69 4.63 -9.94 -1.58
C ILE A 69 6.13 -9.75 -1.47
#